data_b45d1b8efe19bdd0a4378218ec2cb478
#
_entry.id   b45d1b8efe19bdd0a4378218ec2cb478
#
_cell.length_a   1.000
_cell.length_b   1.000
_cell.length_c   1.000
_cell.angle_alpha   90.00
_cell.angle_beta   90.00
_cell.angle_gamma   90.00
#
_symmetry.space_group_name_H-M   'P 1'
#
loop_
_entity.id
_entity.type
_entity.pdbx_description
1 polymer ?
#
loop_
_entity_poly.entity_id
_entity_poly.type
_entity_poly.pdbx_seq_one_letter_code
_entity_poly.pdbx_strand_id
1 'polypeptide(L)'
;TNSIGDLSAVVTGILLAFVCPVQIPYWMIIIGAFFSIVLVKQLYGGIGCNFLNPALAGRAILLASYASVMAGNWVKVGEKALVVGSNADIVTAATPMMLMKGVDAAGWETLTSTYTLGDMFIGRIGGSLGEVSSLMLLLGGIYLLLRKVISWQTPVAFIATVAVITLISAPTGVSGM
;
A
#
# COMPACT_ATOMS: atom_id res chain seq x y z
N THR A 1 14.02 -25.25 15.26
CA THR A 1 12.64 -25.34 14.73
C THR A 1 12.71 -25.19 13.22
N ASN A 2 12.25 -26.21 12.46
CA ASN A 2 12.21 -26.18 11.00
C ASN A 2 11.14 -25.20 10.52
N SER A 3 11.49 -23.94 10.35
CA SER A 3 10.61 -22.89 9.83
C SER A 3 10.48 -22.87 8.29
N ILE A 4 11.17 -23.78 7.60
CA ILE A 4 11.14 -23.87 6.12
C ILE A 4 9.81 -24.48 5.63
N GLY A 5 9.21 -25.38 6.42
CA GLY A 5 7.98 -26.09 6.04
C GLY A 5 6.66 -25.38 6.40
N ASP A 6 6.70 -24.28 7.12
CA ASP A 6 5.50 -23.58 7.61
C ASP A 6 4.90 -22.57 6.60
N LEU A 7 5.50 -22.42 5.43
CA LEU A 7 5.11 -21.48 4.37
C LEU A 7 5.06 -20.00 4.80
N SER A 8 5.49 -19.67 6.00
CA SER A 8 5.42 -18.32 6.54
C SER A 8 6.31 -17.32 5.80
N ALA A 9 7.42 -17.80 5.23
CA ALA A 9 8.28 -16.98 4.37
C ALA A 9 7.56 -16.61 3.06
N VAL A 10 6.79 -17.55 2.50
CA VAL A 10 5.97 -17.31 1.29
C VAL A 10 4.91 -16.25 1.56
N VAL A 11 4.20 -16.35 2.67
CA VAL A 11 3.22 -15.33 3.09
C VAL A 11 3.88 -13.96 3.24
N THR A 12 5.05 -13.89 3.88
CA THR A 12 5.80 -12.64 4.03
C THR A 12 6.21 -12.05 2.68
N GLY A 13 6.67 -12.90 1.75
CA GLY A 13 7.02 -12.48 0.38
C GLY A 13 5.82 -11.94 -0.40
N ILE A 14 4.67 -12.60 -0.32
CA ILE A 14 3.42 -12.15 -0.95
C ILE A 14 2.97 -10.80 -0.37
N LEU A 15 3.00 -10.65 0.95
CA LEU A 15 2.65 -9.39 1.61
C LEU A 15 3.61 -8.26 1.21
N LEU A 16 4.91 -8.55 1.09
CA LEU A 16 5.89 -7.59 0.61
C LEU A 16 5.59 -7.17 -0.84
N ALA A 17 5.27 -8.13 -1.71
CA ALA A 17 4.91 -7.84 -3.10
C ALA A 17 3.66 -6.95 -3.20
N PHE A 18 2.66 -7.15 -2.34
CA PHE A 18 1.44 -6.33 -2.32
C PHE A 18 1.66 -4.88 -1.91
N VAL A 19 2.70 -4.58 -1.15
CA VAL A 19 3.02 -3.21 -0.71
C VAL A 19 4.08 -2.52 -1.57
N CYS A 20 4.60 -3.21 -2.59
CA CYS A 20 5.57 -2.65 -3.53
C CYS A 20 4.90 -2.13 -4.82
N PRO A 21 5.53 -1.16 -5.54
CA PRO A 21 5.10 -0.75 -6.87
C PRO A 21 5.18 -1.91 -7.87
N VAL A 22 4.28 -1.92 -8.86
CA VAL A 22 4.22 -2.98 -9.90
C VAL A 22 5.49 -3.04 -10.75
N GLN A 23 6.13 -1.92 -10.99
CA GLN A 23 7.32 -1.80 -11.86
C GLN A 23 8.66 -1.91 -11.12
N ILE A 24 8.66 -2.36 -9.87
CA ILE A 24 9.91 -2.51 -9.13
C ILE A 24 10.79 -3.61 -9.76
N PRO A 25 12.09 -3.38 -10.00
CA PRO A 25 13.01 -4.40 -10.49
C PRO A 25 13.11 -5.58 -9.53
N TYR A 26 13.13 -6.80 -10.06
CA TYR A 26 13.17 -8.02 -9.26
C TYR A 26 14.33 -8.10 -8.26
N TRP A 27 15.50 -7.58 -8.63
CA TRP A 27 16.67 -7.59 -7.73
C TRP A 27 16.46 -6.74 -6.48
N MET A 28 15.69 -5.62 -6.58
CA MET A 28 15.32 -4.81 -5.41
C MET A 28 14.37 -5.59 -4.48
N ILE A 29 13.38 -6.28 -5.05
CA ILE A 29 12.46 -7.12 -4.26
C ILE A 29 13.23 -8.23 -3.54
N ILE A 30 14.22 -8.84 -4.19
CA ILE A 30 15.07 -9.87 -3.57
C ILE A 30 15.80 -9.31 -2.35
N ILE A 31 16.37 -8.10 -2.46
CA ILE A 31 17.01 -7.42 -1.33
C ILE A 31 15.99 -7.16 -0.20
N GLY A 32 14.84 -6.60 -0.52
CA GLY A 32 13.77 -6.35 0.46
C GLY A 32 13.28 -7.64 1.14
N ALA A 33 13.10 -8.71 0.38
CA ALA A 33 12.70 -10.01 0.90
C ALA A 33 13.79 -10.62 1.80
N PHE A 34 15.06 -10.50 1.43
CA PHE A 34 16.17 -10.94 2.26
C PHE A 34 16.16 -10.25 3.64
N PHE A 35 16.10 -8.93 3.67
CA PHE A 35 16.00 -8.18 4.92
C PHE A 35 14.74 -8.55 5.72
N SER A 36 13.61 -8.64 5.06
CA SER A 36 12.33 -8.98 5.68
C SER A 36 12.35 -10.35 6.34
N ILE A 37 12.82 -11.37 5.62
CA ILE A 37 12.76 -12.76 6.09
C ILE A 37 13.95 -13.09 6.99
N VAL A 38 15.17 -12.75 6.59
CA VAL A 38 16.35 -13.16 7.35
C VAL A 38 16.53 -12.30 8.60
N LEU A 39 16.59 -10.96 8.44
CA LEU A 39 16.91 -10.08 9.56
C LEU A 39 15.71 -9.85 10.49
N VAL A 40 14.52 -9.59 9.95
CA VAL A 40 13.36 -9.21 10.79
C VAL A 40 12.62 -10.43 11.30
N LYS A 41 12.55 -11.51 10.53
CA LYS A 41 11.77 -12.69 10.91
C LYS A 41 12.62 -13.78 11.55
N GLN A 42 13.67 -14.27 10.87
CA GLN A 42 14.40 -15.44 11.32
C GLN A 42 15.32 -15.18 12.51
N LEU A 43 16.00 -14.02 12.55
CA LEU A 43 16.89 -13.68 13.67
C LEU A 43 16.17 -13.58 15.02
N TYR A 44 14.86 -13.24 15.00
CA TYR A 44 14.07 -13.10 16.23
C TYR A 44 13.29 -14.37 16.61
N GLY A 45 13.50 -15.47 15.90
CA GLY A 45 12.92 -16.79 16.25
C GLY A 45 11.70 -17.21 15.41
N GLY A 46 11.34 -16.49 14.36
CA GLY A 46 10.27 -16.87 13.41
C GLY A 46 8.90 -16.34 13.76
N ILE A 47 7.84 -17.10 13.46
CA ILE A 47 6.45 -16.67 13.64
C ILE A 47 6.15 -16.34 15.11
N GLY A 48 5.56 -15.18 15.34
CA GLY A 48 5.10 -14.74 16.66
C GLY A 48 6.20 -14.08 17.54
N CYS A 49 7.46 -14.16 17.16
CA CYS A 49 8.57 -13.56 17.91
C CYS A 49 9.06 -12.23 17.33
N ASN A 50 8.50 -11.79 16.19
CA ASN A 50 8.95 -10.57 15.54
C ASN A 50 8.39 -9.34 16.26
N PHE A 51 9.23 -8.36 16.56
CA PHE A 51 8.81 -7.07 17.12
C PHE A 51 8.25 -6.11 16.05
N LEU A 52 8.52 -6.36 14.77
CA LEU A 52 8.02 -5.60 13.62
C LEU A 52 7.35 -6.54 12.62
N ASN A 53 6.42 -6.01 11.83
CA ASN A 53 5.89 -6.71 10.66
C ASN A 53 7.00 -6.87 9.61
N PRO A 54 7.41 -8.11 9.26
CA PRO A 54 8.54 -8.33 8.36
C PRO A 54 8.35 -7.71 6.98
N ALA A 55 7.15 -7.80 6.40
CA ALA A 55 6.87 -7.23 5.08
C ALA A 55 6.96 -5.70 5.07
N LEU A 56 6.44 -5.03 6.11
CA LEU A 56 6.53 -3.58 6.24
C LEU A 56 7.96 -3.11 6.50
N ALA A 57 8.74 -3.86 7.28
CA ALA A 57 10.16 -3.57 7.50
C ALA A 57 10.96 -3.69 6.19
N GLY A 58 10.70 -4.73 5.37
CA GLY A 58 11.29 -4.84 4.03
C GLY A 58 10.95 -3.67 3.13
N ARG A 59 9.67 -3.24 3.11
CA ARG A 59 9.25 -2.03 2.39
C ARG A 59 9.96 -0.78 2.89
N ALA A 60 10.08 -0.60 4.20
CA ALA A 60 10.74 0.57 4.79
C ALA A 60 12.21 0.67 4.35
N ILE A 61 12.93 -0.45 4.33
CA ILE A 61 14.31 -0.51 3.86
C ILE A 61 14.41 -0.18 2.37
N LEU A 62 13.52 -0.75 1.54
CA LEU A 62 13.46 -0.43 0.12
C LEU A 62 13.14 1.05 -0.12
N LEU A 63 12.23 1.63 0.64
CA LEU A 63 11.87 3.04 0.54
C LEU A 63 13.05 3.95 0.96
N ALA A 64 13.77 3.59 2.02
CA ALA A 64 14.92 4.34 2.47
C ALA A 64 16.10 4.28 1.48
N SER A 65 16.31 3.11 0.84
CA SER A 65 17.43 2.89 -0.07
C SER A 65 17.13 3.33 -1.51
N TYR A 66 15.89 3.17 -1.98
CA TYR A 66 15.46 3.36 -3.37
C TYR A 66 14.18 4.20 -3.47
N ALA A 67 14.16 5.35 -2.81
CA ALA A 67 13.00 6.22 -2.68
C ALA A 67 12.36 6.60 -4.04
N SER A 68 13.19 6.89 -5.05
CA SER A 68 12.72 7.29 -6.39
C SER A 68 11.91 6.18 -7.08
N VAL A 69 12.34 4.92 -6.96
CA VAL A 69 11.64 3.77 -7.54
C VAL A 69 10.40 3.43 -6.74
N MET A 70 10.48 3.49 -5.40
CA MET A 70 9.39 3.13 -4.50
C MET A 70 8.25 4.17 -4.47
N ALA A 71 8.55 5.44 -4.73
CA ALA A 71 7.57 6.52 -4.67
C ALA A 71 7.04 6.96 -6.05
N GLY A 72 7.74 6.64 -7.15
CA GLY A 72 7.47 7.22 -8.45
C GLY A 72 6.80 6.30 -9.48
N ASN A 73 6.81 5.00 -9.28
CA ASN A 73 6.44 4.03 -10.31
C ASN A 73 5.04 3.41 -10.09
N TRP A 74 4.03 4.27 -9.97
CA TRP A 74 2.64 3.83 -9.84
C TRP A 74 1.96 3.78 -11.21
N VAL A 75 1.26 2.69 -11.51
CA VAL A 75 0.52 2.48 -12.77
C VAL A 75 -0.96 2.42 -12.44
N LYS A 76 -1.77 3.09 -13.26
CA LYS A 76 -3.23 3.05 -13.15
C LYS A 76 -3.74 1.69 -13.64
N VAL A 77 -4.69 1.11 -12.93
CA VAL A 77 -5.31 -0.17 -13.33
C VAL A 77 -6.01 -0.02 -14.68
N GLY A 78 -5.67 -0.89 -15.63
CA GLY A 78 -6.19 -0.85 -17.00
C GLY A 78 -5.29 -0.16 -18.02
N GLU A 79 -4.26 0.56 -17.60
CA GLU A 79 -3.18 0.98 -18.49
C GLU A 79 -2.17 -0.15 -18.63
N LYS A 80 -1.64 -0.33 -19.86
CA LYS A 80 -0.66 -1.39 -20.12
C LYS A 80 0.57 -1.12 -19.27
N ALA A 81 0.76 -1.92 -18.23
CA ALA A 81 2.02 -1.96 -17.50
C ALA A 81 3.09 -2.41 -18.48
N LEU A 82 3.99 -1.51 -18.85
CA LEU A 82 5.08 -1.83 -19.76
C LEU A 82 6.02 -2.79 -19.07
N VAL A 83 6.26 -3.91 -19.72
CA VAL A 83 7.21 -4.94 -19.29
C VAL A 83 8.58 -4.27 -19.12
N VAL A 84 9.25 -4.54 -18.01
CA VAL A 84 10.61 -4.10 -17.73
C VAL A 84 11.52 -4.44 -18.93
N GLY A 85 12.03 -3.40 -19.60
CA GLY A 85 12.90 -3.53 -20.78
C GLY A 85 12.39 -2.95 -22.10
N SER A 86 11.16 -2.46 -22.18
CA SER A 86 10.69 -1.71 -23.35
C SER A 86 10.96 -0.21 -23.18
N ASN A 87 11.54 0.42 -24.23
CA ASN A 87 11.81 1.87 -24.30
C ASN A 87 10.54 2.71 -24.50
N ALA A 88 9.41 2.26 -24.01
CA ALA A 88 8.17 3.02 -24.11
C ALA A 88 8.03 3.98 -22.93
N ASP A 89 7.52 5.16 -23.19
CA ASP A 89 7.29 6.21 -22.19
C ASP A 89 6.47 5.65 -21.02
N ILE A 90 7.08 5.64 -19.84
CA ILE A 90 6.44 5.18 -18.60
C ILE A 90 5.49 6.29 -18.18
N VAL A 91 4.21 6.12 -18.45
CA VAL A 91 3.17 6.99 -17.91
C VAL A 91 2.98 6.62 -16.44
N THR A 92 3.66 7.33 -15.56
CA THR A 92 3.44 7.20 -14.12
C THR A 92 2.17 7.94 -13.74
N ALA A 93 1.19 7.22 -13.20
CA ALA A 93 0.00 7.84 -12.68
C ALA A 93 0.29 8.40 -11.27
N ALA A 94 -0.08 9.66 -11.03
CA ALA A 94 -0.03 10.23 -9.68
C ALA A 94 -1.06 9.52 -8.80
N THR A 95 -0.66 9.13 -7.58
CA THR A 95 -1.62 8.62 -6.60
C THR A 95 -2.54 9.76 -6.15
N PRO A 96 -3.81 9.48 -5.76
CA PRO A 96 -4.72 10.52 -5.24
C PRO A 96 -4.09 11.35 -4.13
N MET A 97 -3.30 10.73 -3.25
CA MET A 97 -2.60 11.42 -2.16
C MET A 97 -1.46 12.34 -2.66
N MET A 98 -0.81 12.00 -3.78
CA MET A 98 0.19 12.89 -4.39
C MET A 98 -0.46 14.14 -5.01
N LEU A 99 -1.64 14.00 -5.61
CA LEU A 99 -2.42 15.12 -6.14
C LEU A 99 -2.90 16.06 -5.02
N MET A 100 -3.16 15.51 -3.83
CA MET A 100 -3.54 16.29 -2.65
C MET A 100 -2.35 16.93 -1.92
N LYS A 101 -1.11 16.57 -2.25
CA LYS A 101 0.11 17.17 -1.69
C LYS A 101 0.39 18.55 -2.27
N GLY A 102 -0.29 19.52 -1.84
CA GLY A 102 -0.13 20.88 -2.30
C GLY A 102 -1.40 21.66 -2.08
N VAL A 103 -2.08 21.28 -1.00
CA VAL A 103 -3.45 21.63 -0.64
C VAL A 103 -3.75 23.13 -0.71
N ASP A 104 -3.93 23.59 -1.93
CA ASP A 104 -4.76 24.72 -2.27
C ASP A 104 -5.99 24.17 -3.00
N ALA A 105 -7.05 24.95 -3.13
CA ALA A 105 -8.28 24.56 -3.83
C ALA A 105 -8.03 23.93 -5.22
N ALA A 106 -6.91 24.27 -5.87
CA ALA A 106 -6.44 23.71 -7.13
C ALA A 106 -6.10 22.19 -7.05
N GLY A 107 -5.61 21.69 -5.93
CA GLY A 107 -5.31 20.27 -5.75
C GLY A 107 -6.56 19.40 -5.66
N TRP A 108 -7.61 19.93 -5.03
CA TRP A 108 -8.91 19.27 -4.95
C TRP A 108 -9.60 19.21 -6.32
N GLU A 109 -9.53 20.30 -7.07
CA GLU A 109 -10.07 20.39 -8.44
C GLU A 109 -9.37 19.40 -9.38
N THR A 110 -8.05 19.28 -9.27
CA THR A 110 -7.25 18.34 -10.05
C THR A 110 -7.58 16.88 -9.69
N LEU A 111 -7.80 16.59 -8.40
CA LEU A 111 -8.19 15.26 -7.94
C LEU A 111 -9.56 14.87 -8.50
N THR A 112 -10.56 15.75 -8.37
CA THR A 112 -11.94 15.50 -8.80
C THR A 112 -12.10 15.44 -10.31
N SER A 113 -11.25 16.15 -11.05
CA SER A 113 -11.21 16.06 -12.52
C SER A 113 -10.52 14.78 -13.02
N THR A 114 -9.55 14.26 -12.27
CA THR A 114 -8.77 13.08 -12.68
C THR A 114 -9.40 11.77 -12.23
N TYR A 115 -10.01 11.73 -11.05
CA TYR A 115 -10.59 10.53 -10.45
C TYR A 115 -12.00 10.78 -9.93
N THR A 116 -12.93 9.92 -10.32
CA THR A 116 -14.27 9.89 -9.71
C THR A 116 -14.22 9.14 -8.37
N LEU A 117 -15.10 9.48 -7.43
CA LEU A 117 -15.24 8.72 -6.17
C LEU A 117 -15.50 7.24 -6.42
N GLY A 118 -16.23 6.90 -7.50
CA GLY A 118 -16.45 5.52 -7.93
C GLY A 118 -15.16 4.82 -8.35
N ASP A 119 -14.28 5.50 -9.06
CA ASP A 119 -12.99 4.94 -9.49
C ASP A 119 -12.07 4.69 -8.29
N MET A 120 -12.09 5.59 -7.29
CA MET A 120 -11.34 5.39 -6.03
C MET A 120 -11.90 4.20 -5.23
N PHE A 121 -13.21 4.00 -5.21
CA PHE A 121 -13.85 2.91 -4.47
C PHE A 121 -13.61 1.55 -5.13
N ILE A 122 -13.72 1.47 -6.46
CA ILE A 122 -13.49 0.24 -7.23
C ILE A 122 -12.00 -0.07 -7.34
N GLY A 123 -11.14 0.98 -7.39
CA GLY A 123 -9.69 0.82 -7.45
C GLY A 123 -9.09 1.05 -8.84
N ARG A 124 -9.66 1.94 -9.64
CA ARG A 124 -9.09 2.39 -10.92
C ARG A 124 -8.12 3.56 -10.73
N ILE A 125 -7.28 3.45 -9.71
CA ILE A 125 -6.30 4.47 -9.31
C ILE A 125 -4.89 3.90 -9.36
N GLY A 126 -3.89 4.77 -9.45
CA GLY A 126 -2.49 4.38 -9.30
C GLY A 126 -2.17 4.10 -7.83
N GLY A 127 -1.54 2.95 -7.55
CA GLY A 127 -1.17 2.58 -6.20
C GLY A 127 -0.47 1.22 -6.12
N SER A 128 -0.14 0.78 -4.92
CA SER A 128 0.39 -0.56 -4.69
C SER A 128 -0.69 -1.63 -4.89
N LEU A 129 -0.29 -2.82 -5.30
CA LEU A 129 -1.20 -3.93 -5.65
C LEU A 129 -2.25 -4.24 -4.57
N GLY A 130 -1.88 -4.13 -3.29
CA GLY A 130 -2.74 -4.45 -2.16
C GLY A 130 -3.62 -3.30 -1.65
N GLU A 131 -3.43 -2.07 -2.16
CA GLU A 131 -4.08 -0.86 -1.60
C GLU A 131 -5.09 -0.23 -2.57
N VAL A 132 -5.13 -0.66 -3.82
CA VAL A 132 -5.85 0.03 -4.89
C VAL A 132 -7.36 -0.03 -4.71
N SER A 133 -7.94 -1.17 -4.36
CA SER A 133 -9.39 -1.34 -4.27
C SER A 133 -9.92 -1.30 -2.85
N SER A 134 -10.58 -0.20 -2.47
CA SER A 134 -11.26 -0.07 -1.18
C SER A 134 -12.37 -1.11 -1.00
N LEU A 135 -13.09 -1.42 -2.08
CA LEU A 135 -14.16 -2.44 -2.07
C LEU A 135 -13.61 -3.82 -1.68
N MET A 136 -12.51 -4.26 -2.31
CA MET A 136 -11.91 -5.57 -2.02
C MET A 136 -11.32 -5.63 -0.60
N LEU A 137 -10.74 -4.53 -0.12
CA LEU A 137 -10.25 -4.43 1.26
C LEU A 137 -11.39 -4.54 2.28
N LEU A 138 -12.53 -3.89 2.02
CA LEU A 138 -13.73 -4.00 2.87
C LEU A 138 -14.28 -5.42 2.88
N LEU A 139 -14.40 -6.06 1.72
CA LEU A 139 -14.85 -7.46 1.63
C LEU A 139 -13.91 -8.41 2.38
N GLY A 140 -12.59 -8.23 2.20
CA GLY A 140 -11.59 -9.00 2.96
C GLY A 140 -11.68 -8.77 4.46
N GLY A 141 -11.86 -7.51 4.89
CA GLY A 141 -12.06 -7.14 6.29
C GLY A 141 -13.31 -7.77 6.89
N ILE A 142 -14.44 -7.72 6.19
CA ILE A 142 -15.70 -8.36 6.62
C ILE A 142 -15.50 -9.88 6.74
N TYR A 143 -14.84 -10.53 5.77
CA TYR A 143 -14.54 -11.95 5.84
C TYR A 143 -13.73 -12.32 7.09
N LEU A 144 -12.67 -11.54 7.41
CA LEU A 144 -11.85 -11.77 8.59
C LEU A 144 -12.62 -11.57 9.91
N LEU A 145 -13.55 -10.61 9.95
CA LEU A 145 -14.46 -10.40 11.07
C LEU A 145 -15.41 -11.59 11.26
N LEU A 146 -16.04 -12.06 10.18
CA LEU A 146 -16.94 -13.21 10.21
C LEU A 146 -16.23 -14.49 10.67
N ARG A 147 -14.97 -14.67 10.26
CA ARG A 147 -14.11 -15.78 10.68
C ARG A 147 -13.55 -15.60 12.09
N LYS A 148 -13.84 -14.47 12.77
CA LYS A 148 -13.33 -14.13 14.11
C LYS A 148 -11.79 -14.16 14.22
N VAL A 149 -11.10 -13.89 13.11
CA VAL A 149 -9.64 -13.77 13.08
C VAL A 149 -9.19 -12.47 13.72
N ILE A 150 -9.97 -11.40 13.51
CA ILE A 150 -9.74 -10.07 14.09
C ILE A 150 -10.94 -9.64 14.92
N SER A 151 -10.69 -8.86 15.96
CA SER A 151 -11.74 -8.20 16.73
C SER A 151 -12.23 -6.94 16.00
N TRP A 152 -13.53 -6.68 16.04
CA TRP A 152 -14.14 -5.53 15.37
C TRP A 152 -13.70 -4.16 15.94
N GLN A 153 -13.27 -4.16 17.20
CA GLN A 153 -12.85 -2.93 17.89
C GLN A 153 -11.66 -2.25 17.22
N THR A 154 -10.67 -3.02 16.78
CA THR A 154 -9.43 -2.47 16.17
C THR A 154 -9.68 -1.73 14.85
N PRO A 155 -10.35 -2.32 13.83
CA PRO A 155 -10.62 -1.61 12.59
C PRO A 155 -11.58 -0.42 12.79
N VAL A 156 -12.59 -0.55 13.67
CA VAL A 156 -13.52 0.54 13.95
C VAL A 156 -12.81 1.71 14.64
N ALA A 157 -12.00 1.43 15.66
CA ALA A 157 -11.22 2.46 16.35
C ALA A 157 -10.26 3.20 15.39
N PHE A 158 -9.59 2.46 14.51
CA PHE A 158 -8.68 3.05 13.53
C PHE A 158 -9.41 3.98 12.55
N ILE A 159 -10.50 3.49 11.93
CA ILE A 159 -11.30 4.29 10.98
C ILE A 159 -11.90 5.52 11.68
N ALA A 160 -12.44 5.37 12.89
CA ALA A 160 -12.99 6.46 13.66
C ALA A 160 -11.93 7.52 13.98
N THR A 161 -10.74 7.11 14.40
CA THR A 161 -9.63 8.03 14.69
C THR A 161 -9.22 8.81 13.45
N VAL A 162 -9.07 8.13 12.30
CA VAL A 162 -8.73 8.80 11.03
C VAL A 162 -9.82 9.79 10.64
N ALA A 163 -11.10 9.40 10.75
CA ALA A 163 -12.23 10.28 10.44
C ALA A 163 -12.25 11.53 11.36
N VAL A 164 -12.02 11.37 12.64
CA VAL A 164 -11.96 12.50 13.59
C VAL A 164 -10.80 13.43 13.27
N ILE A 165 -9.61 12.88 13.02
CA ILE A 165 -8.42 13.69 12.68
C ILE A 165 -8.65 14.45 11.38
N THR A 166 -9.20 13.81 10.35
CA THR A 166 -9.46 14.47 9.06
C THR A 166 -10.53 15.57 9.20
N LEU A 167 -11.56 15.36 10.01
CA LEU A 167 -12.57 16.39 10.29
C LEU A 167 -11.99 17.60 11.02
N ILE A 168 -11.10 17.38 11.99
CA ILE A 168 -10.42 18.46 12.73
C ILE A 168 -9.42 19.19 11.84
N SER A 169 -8.72 18.46 10.98
CA SER A 169 -7.69 19.02 10.08
C SER A 169 -8.26 19.56 8.77
N ALA A 170 -9.56 19.37 8.52
CA ALA A 170 -10.19 19.92 7.32
C ALA A 170 -10.07 21.45 7.35
N PRO A 171 -9.45 22.07 6.34
CA PRO A 171 -9.35 23.53 6.30
C PRO A 171 -10.77 24.09 6.28
N THR A 172 -11.02 25.08 7.15
CA THR A 172 -12.32 25.75 7.37
C THR A 172 -12.88 26.45 6.12
N GLY A 173 -12.21 26.34 4.98
CA GLY A 173 -12.60 26.89 3.69
C GLY A 173 -13.44 25.97 2.80
N VAL A 174 -13.64 24.68 3.15
CA VAL A 174 -14.44 23.73 2.34
C VAL A 174 -15.91 23.70 2.76
N SER A 175 -16.29 24.41 3.82
CA SER A 175 -17.67 24.52 4.28
C SER A 175 -18.53 25.54 3.51
N GLY A 176 -18.09 25.98 2.34
CA GLY A 176 -18.74 27.03 1.54
C GLY A 176 -18.97 26.67 0.08
N MET A 177 -19.25 25.37 -0.24
CA MET A 177 -19.82 24.98 -1.52
C MET A 177 -20.92 23.96 -1.35
#